data_9a5c3db37120cd6e3dafe40448aac0cf
#
_entry.id   9a5c3db37120cd6e3dafe40448aac0cf
#
_cell.length_a   1.000
_cell.length_b   1.000
_cell.length_c   1.000
_cell.angle_alpha   90.00
_cell.angle_beta   90.00
_cell.angle_gamma   90.00
#
_symmetry.space_group_name_H-M   'P 1'
#
loop_
_entity.id
_entity.type
_entity.pdbx_description
1 polymer ?
#
loop_
_entity_poly.entity_id
_entity_poly.type
_entity_poly.pdbx_seq_one_letter_code
_entity_poly.pdbx_strand_id
1 'polypeptide(L)'
;LNKTRTNTHYLNYYIVLPTHYQVDVFETEAEQKVISNLLHSGAKSMKATINDITIHSSYIELYISFSPKLSITQVVKTLKSGSAKPFLIMFPYKRHDLHKASQLWERHFYIQTVGETNSTITESYLKSLPKSNTTSYNKGIDQKKERK
;
A
#
# COMPACT_ATOMS: atom_id res chain seq x y z
N LEU A 1 10.66 -5.16 30.74
CA LEU A 1 10.32 -5.07 30.52
C LEU A 1 9.81 -5.35 30.34
N ASN A 2 9.80 -5.34 30.44
CA ASN A 2 9.24 -5.34 30.25
C ASN A 2 8.56 -5.57 30.10
N LYS A 3 8.43 -5.62 30.28
CA LYS A 3 7.80 -5.57 30.13
C LYS A 3 6.97 -5.82 29.96
N THR A 4 6.92 -5.64 30.22
CA THR A 4 6.26 -5.54 30.00
C THR A 4 5.84 -5.92 29.52
N ARG A 5 5.95 -5.77 29.45
CA ARG A 5 5.66 -6.01 28.83
C ARG A 5 4.83 -6.73 28.44
N THR A 6 4.62 -6.79 28.33
CA THR A 6 3.97 -7.69 28.17
C THR A 6 2.92 -7.99 27.54
N ASN A 7 2.73 -8.27 27.57
CA ASN A 7 1.41 -8.51 27.30
C ASN A 7 0.85 -7.63 26.27
N THR A 8 1.30 -6.52 26.15
CA THR A 8 0.85 -5.59 25.15
C THR A 8 1.82 -5.50 24.01
N HIS A 9 2.38 -6.62 23.66
CA HIS A 9 3.28 -6.64 22.52
C HIS A 9 2.49 -6.51 21.26
N TYR A 10 2.79 -5.49 20.49
CA TYR A 10 2.24 -5.34 19.16
C TYR A 10 3.15 -6.06 18.19
N LEU A 11 2.53 -6.72 17.24
CA LEU A 11 3.27 -7.38 16.18
C LEU A 11 3.69 -6.36 15.13
N ASN A 12 4.90 -6.50 14.63
CA ASN A 12 5.47 -5.59 13.65
C ASN A 12 5.55 -6.27 12.31
N TYR A 13 5.06 -5.59 11.29
CA TYR A 13 5.02 -6.14 9.95
C TYR A 13 5.48 -5.13 8.93
N TYR A 14 6.02 -5.65 7.85
CA TYR A 14 6.27 -4.92 6.62
C TYR A 14 5.19 -5.33 5.63
N ILE A 15 4.50 -4.35 5.06
CA ILE A 15 3.38 -4.60 4.15
C ILE A 15 3.61 -3.79 2.88
N VAL A 16 3.37 -4.41 1.73
CA VAL A 16 3.39 -3.72 0.44
C VAL A 16 1.97 -3.73 -0.12
N LEU A 17 1.46 -2.55 -0.44
CA LEU A 17 0.13 -2.38 -1.02
C LEU A 17 0.29 -1.83 -2.44
N PRO A 18 0.17 -2.66 -3.48
CA PRO A 18 0.25 -2.17 -4.85
C PRO A 18 -1.08 -1.57 -5.29
N THR A 19 -1.00 -0.63 -6.21
CA THR A 19 -2.19 -0.10 -6.85
C THR A 19 -2.74 -1.11 -7.84
N HIS A 20 -3.99 -0.92 -8.22
CA HIS A 20 -4.67 -1.77 -9.20
C HIS A 20 -3.86 -1.81 -10.50
N TYR A 21 -3.48 -2.99 -10.94
CA TYR A 21 -2.62 -3.22 -12.12
C TYR A 21 -1.30 -2.46 -12.07
N GLN A 22 -0.88 -2.04 -10.88
CA GLN A 22 0.35 -1.27 -10.68
C GLN A 22 0.38 0.01 -11.51
N VAL A 23 -0.78 0.65 -11.67
CA VAL A 23 -0.88 1.94 -12.32
C VAL A 23 -0.18 3.00 -11.48
N ASP A 24 0.53 3.91 -12.12
CA ASP A 24 1.17 5.03 -11.42
C ASP A 24 0.09 6.02 -10.97
N VAL A 25 -0.23 5.99 -9.68
CA VAL A 25 -1.30 6.80 -9.12
C VAL A 25 -0.76 7.94 -8.28
N PHE A 26 0.24 7.65 -7.45
CA PHE A 26 0.74 8.63 -6.48
C PHE A 26 1.92 9.39 -7.07
N GLU A 27 1.62 10.28 -8.00
CA GLU A 27 2.64 10.94 -8.79
C GLU A 27 3.01 12.33 -8.28
N THR A 28 2.04 13.05 -7.71
CA THR A 28 2.29 14.39 -7.21
C THR A 28 2.44 14.38 -5.70
N GLU A 29 3.06 15.44 -5.18
CA GLU A 29 3.23 15.60 -3.75
C GLU A 29 1.88 15.63 -3.04
N ALA A 30 0.90 16.30 -3.64
CA ALA A 30 -0.44 16.38 -3.06
C ALA A 30 -1.06 14.99 -2.94
N GLU A 31 -0.95 14.19 -3.99
CA GLU A 31 -1.50 12.83 -3.98
C GLU A 31 -0.83 11.97 -2.92
N GLN A 32 0.49 12.06 -2.83
CA GLN A 32 1.25 11.29 -1.86
C GLN A 32 0.89 11.69 -0.43
N LYS A 33 0.74 12.98 -0.20
CA LYS A 33 0.40 13.46 1.12
C LYS A 33 -0.98 12.99 1.55
N VAL A 34 -1.95 13.08 0.64
CA VAL A 34 -3.32 12.67 0.96
C VAL A 34 -3.39 11.18 1.26
N ILE A 35 -2.76 10.34 0.43
CA ILE A 35 -2.82 8.90 0.67
C ILE A 35 -2.12 8.55 1.99
N SER A 36 -1.01 9.20 2.29
CA SER A 36 -0.32 8.98 3.56
C SER A 36 -1.23 9.31 4.74
N ASN A 37 -1.90 10.46 4.68
CA ASN A 37 -2.79 10.86 5.76
C ASN A 37 -3.96 9.90 5.93
N LEU A 38 -4.52 9.43 4.82
CA LEU A 38 -5.63 8.48 4.87
C LEU A 38 -5.21 7.14 5.48
N LEU A 39 -4.02 6.68 5.14
CA LEU A 39 -3.52 5.43 5.71
C LEU A 39 -3.22 5.57 7.19
N HIS A 40 -2.63 6.69 7.60
CA HIS A 40 -2.39 6.94 9.03
C HIS A 40 -3.70 7.01 9.80
N SER A 41 -4.72 7.64 9.22
CA SER A 41 -6.02 7.73 9.84
C SER A 41 -6.66 6.36 10.02
N GLY A 42 -6.56 5.53 8.99
CA GLY A 42 -7.07 4.15 9.06
C GLY A 42 -6.37 3.34 10.12
N ALA A 43 -5.05 3.47 10.20
CA ALA A 43 -4.28 2.76 11.23
C ALA A 43 -4.72 3.23 12.62
N LYS A 44 -4.85 4.53 12.80
CA LYS A 44 -5.25 5.08 14.09
C LYS A 44 -6.60 4.55 14.53
N SER A 45 -7.53 4.38 13.59
CA SER A 45 -8.87 3.87 13.93
C SER A 45 -8.82 2.46 14.51
N MET A 46 -7.78 1.71 14.20
CA MET A 46 -7.58 0.35 14.72
C MET A 46 -6.60 0.32 15.89
N LYS A 47 -6.13 1.47 16.33
CA LYS A 47 -5.07 1.58 17.32
C LYS A 47 -3.78 0.91 16.84
N ALA A 48 -3.59 0.88 15.52
CA ALA A 48 -2.35 0.45 14.91
C ALA A 48 -1.46 1.68 14.70
N THR A 49 -0.16 1.45 14.58
CA THR A 49 0.80 2.52 14.39
C THR A 49 1.61 2.26 13.14
N ILE A 50 1.60 3.21 12.22
CA ILE A 50 2.50 3.16 11.08
C ILE A 50 3.82 3.76 11.52
N ASN A 51 4.85 2.92 11.62
CA ASN A 51 6.16 3.36 12.09
C ASN A 51 6.97 4.00 10.99
N ASP A 52 6.72 3.58 9.75
CA ASP A 52 7.38 4.16 8.59
C ASP A 52 6.53 3.88 7.36
N ILE A 53 6.59 4.80 6.40
CA ILE A 53 5.85 4.66 5.16
C ILE A 53 6.68 5.23 4.03
N THR A 54 6.75 4.49 2.93
CA THR A 54 7.41 4.95 1.72
C THR A 54 6.40 4.85 0.59
N ILE A 55 6.13 5.96 -0.07
CA ILE A 55 5.13 6.02 -1.11
C ILE A 55 5.81 6.08 -2.46
N HIS A 56 5.57 5.04 -3.27
CA HIS A 56 6.00 5.01 -4.66
C HIS A 56 4.78 5.31 -5.53
N SER A 57 5.00 5.54 -6.80
CA SER A 57 3.88 5.91 -7.67
C SER A 57 2.86 4.79 -7.82
N SER A 58 3.29 3.54 -7.76
CA SER A 58 2.42 2.39 -8.01
C SER A 58 2.31 1.42 -6.85
N TYR A 59 2.91 1.72 -5.72
CA TYR A 59 2.78 0.89 -4.52
C TYR A 59 3.24 1.66 -3.30
N ILE A 60 2.86 1.17 -2.13
CA ILE A 60 3.24 1.79 -0.87
C ILE A 60 3.83 0.72 0.04
N GLU A 61 4.94 1.06 0.70
CA GLU A 61 5.57 0.21 1.69
C GLU A 61 5.27 0.76 3.07
N LEU A 62 4.80 -0.13 3.95
CA LEU A 62 4.44 0.24 5.32
C LEU A 62 5.19 -0.62 6.32
N TYR A 63 5.73 0.01 7.34
CA TYR A 63 6.13 -0.69 8.55
C TYR A 63 5.10 -0.35 9.61
N ILE A 64 4.34 -1.35 10.06
CA ILE A 64 3.17 -1.13 10.90
C ILE A 64 3.15 -2.09 12.07
N SER A 65 2.69 -1.57 13.22
CA SER A 65 2.54 -2.35 14.44
C SER A 65 1.07 -2.40 14.81
N PHE A 66 0.57 -3.57 15.19
CA PHE A 66 -0.81 -3.66 15.64
C PHE A 66 -0.98 -4.82 16.61
N SER A 67 -2.09 -4.78 17.34
CA SER A 67 -2.40 -5.77 18.36
C SER A 67 -2.59 -7.16 17.77
N PRO A 68 -2.10 -8.22 18.44
CA PRO A 68 -2.36 -9.58 17.96
C PRO A 68 -3.84 -9.95 17.97
N LYS A 69 -4.70 -9.13 18.57
CA LYS A 69 -6.15 -9.35 18.51
C LYS A 69 -6.71 -9.06 17.13
N LEU A 70 -6.00 -8.30 16.31
CA LEU A 70 -6.43 -8.00 14.95
C LEU A 70 -5.81 -9.01 13.99
N SER A 71 -6.60 -9.43 13.01
CA SER A 71 -6.04 -10.27 11.96
C SER A 71 -5.38 -9.38 10.91
N ILE A 72 -4.41 -9.95 10.22
CA ILE A 72 -3.73 -9.26 9.13
C ILE A 72 -4.75 -8.81 8.09
N THR A 73 -5.71 -9.68 7.78
CA THR A 73 -6.74 -9.38 6.79
C THR A 73 -7.57 -8.17 7.20
N GLN A 74 -7.94 -8.08 8.48
CA GLN A 74 -8.70 -6.92 8.98
C GLN A 74 -7.91 -5.65 8.85
N VAL A 75 -6.63 -5.68 9.18
CA VAL A 75 -5.79 -4.49 9.11
C VAL A 75 -5.68 -4.02 7.67
N VAL A 76 -5.34 -4.90 6.75
CA VAL A 76 -5.18 -4.54 5.34
C VAL A 76 -6.50 -4.06 4.75
N LYS A 77 -7.59 -4.75 5.06
CA LYS A 77 -8.90 -4.37 4.55
C LYS A 77 -9.29 -2.97 5.01
N THR A 78 -9.06 -2.67 6.29
CA THR A 78 -9.37 -1.36 6.83
C THR A 78 -8.53 -0.26 6.17
N LEU A 79 -7.24 -0.51 5.99
CA LEU A 79 -6.37 0.45 5.33
C LEU A 79 -6.82 0.71 3.90
N LYS A 80 -7.15 -0.34 3.17
CA LYS A 80 -7.57 -0.20 1.79
C LYS A 80 -8.92 0.51 1.66
N SER A 81 -9.91 0.06 2.43
CA SER A 81 -11.26 0.62 2.31
C SER A 81 -11.32 2.05 2.82
N GLY A 82 -10.55 2.36 3.84
CA GLY A 82 -10.54 3.72 4.40
C GLY A 82 -9.79 4.72 3.55
N SER A 83 -9.00 4.27 2.60
CA SER A 83 -8.19 5.17 1.78
C SER A 83 -8.68 5.27 0.34
N ALA A 84 -9.24 4.21 -0.21
CA ALA A 84 -9.53 4.16 -1.65
C ALA A 84 -10.60 5.18 -2.05
N LYS A 85 -11.77 5.11 -1.44
CA LYS A 85 -12.87 5.98 -1.84
C LYS A 85 -12.59 7.46 -1.55
N PRO A 86 -12.09 7.81 -0.35
CA PRO A 86 -11.76 9.23 -0.11
C PRO A 86 -10.70 9.75 -1.07
N PHE A 87 -9.69 8.94 -1.39
CA PHE A 87 -8.65 9.37 -2.31
C PHE A 87 -9.22 9.65 -3.69
N LEU A 88 -10.05 8.73 -4.20
CA LEU A 88 -10.61 8.88 -5.54
C LEU A 88 -11.67 9.99 -5.62
N ILE A 89 -12.32 10.32 -4.49
CA ILE A 89 -13.19 11.48 -4.45
C ILE A 89 -12.37 12.76 -4.57
N MET A 90 -11.24 12.82 -3.92
CA MET A 90 -10.37 13.99 -3.96
C MET A 90 -9.66 14.14 -5.31
N PHE A 91 -9.30 13.02 -5.93
CA PHE A 91 -8.59 13.01 -7.21
C PHE A 91 -9.36 12.17 -8.22
N PRO A 92 -10.53 12.65 -8.67
CA PRO A 92 -11.40 11.81 -9.51
C PRO A 92 -10.81 11.47 -10.87
N TYR A 93 -9.87 12.28 -11.37
CA TYR A 93 -9.22 11.99 -12.65
C TYR A 93 -8.41 10.71 -12.61
N LYS A 94 -8.02 10.23 -11.41
CA LYS A 94 -7.25 8.99 -11.30
C LYS A 94 -8.08 7.75 -11.64
N ARG A 95 -9.41 7.86 -11.60
CA ARG A 95 -10.26 6.74 -12.01
C ARG A 95 -10.03 6.35 -13.45
N HIS A 96 -9.74 7.32 -14.29
CA HIS A 96 -9.45 7.04 -15.69
C HIS A 96 -8.17 6.20 -15.80
N ASP A 97 -7.13 6.57 -15.06
CA ASP A 97 -5.87 5.85 -15.07
C ASP A 97 -6.04 4.42 -14.55
N LEU A 98 -7.03 4.22 -13.69
CA LEU A 98 -7.31 2.91 -13.10
C LEU A 98 -8.33 2.12 -13.91
N HIS A 99 -8.44 2.41 -15.21
CA HIS A 99 -9.34 1.72 -16.13
C HIS A 99 -10.79 1.85 -15.70
N LYS A 100 -11.16 3.00 -15.18
CA LYS A 100 -12.51 3.34 -14.72
C LYS A 100 -13.00 2.42 -13.61
N ALA A 101 -12.09 1.67 -12.99
CA ALA A 101 -12.46 0.87 -11.85
C ALA A 101 -12.64 1.79 -10.65
N SER A 102 -13.51 1.38 -9.74
CA SER A 102 -13.62 2.06 -8.46
C SER A 102 -12.59 1.53 -7.48
N GLN A 103 -11.68 0.74 -7.96
CA GLN A 103 -10.70 0.03 -7.15
C GLN A 103 -9.34 0.71 -7.26
N LEU A 104 -8.89 1.27 -6.15
CA LEU A 104 -7.57 1.89 -6.08
C LEU A 104 -6.48 0.86 -5.91
N TRP A 105 -6.71 -0.13 -5.07
CA TRP A 105 -5.70 -1.08 -4.65
C TRP A 105 -5.84 -2.41 -5.34
N GLU A 106 -4.70 -3.06 -5.54
CA GLU A 106 -4.70 -4.44 -6.01
C GLU A 106 -5.30 -5.33 -4.92
N ARG A 107 -5.92 -6.43 -5.35
CA ARG A 107 -6.53 -7.36 -4.41
C ARG A 107 -5.49 -7.98 -3.49
N HIS A 108 -4.33 -8.29 -4.03
CA HIS A 108 -3.27 -8.94 -3.28
C HIS A 108 -2.37 -7.93 -2.60
N PHE A 109 -1.68 -8.38 -1.56
CA PHE A 109 -0.70 -7.57 -0.87
C PHE A 109 0.41 -8.51 -0.38
N TYR A 110 1.58 -7.92 -0.12
CA TYR A 110 2.70 -8.66 0.43
C TYR A 110 2.82 -8.31 1.91
N ILE A 111 3.10 -9.31 2.75
CA ILE A 111 3.30 -9.08 4.17
C ILE A 111 4.40 -9.98 4.70
N GLN A 112 5.17 -9.45 5.62
CA GLN A 112 6.28 -10.17 6.22
C GLN A 112 6.57 -9.58 7.58
N THR A 113 7.03 -10.44 8.52
CA THR A 113 7.45 -9.93 9.83
C THR A 113 8.68 -9.06 9.67
N VAL A 114 8.79 -8.05 10.54
CA VAL A 114 9.91 -7.14 10.51
C VAL A 114 11.21 -7.89 10.78
N GLY A 115 12.23 -7.56 10.00
CA GLY A 115 13.54 -8.17 10.15
C GLY A 115 13.90 -9.12 9.02
N GLU A 116 12.91 -9.54 8.22
CA GLU A 116 13.14 -10.52 7.15
C GLU A 116 13.01 -9.92 5.75
N THR A 117 12.59 -8.68 5.65
CA THR A 117 12.29 -8.06 4.38
C THR A 117 13.55 -7.50 3.72
N ASN A 118 13.63 -7.65 2.40
CA ASN A 118 14.67 -6.98 1.63
C ASN A 118 14.11 -6.58 0.27
N SER A 119 14.85 -5.73 -0.42
CA SER A 119 14.38 -5.17 -1.69
C SER A 119 14.19 -6.23 -2.77
N THR A 120 15.01 -7.28 -2.75
CA THR A 120 14.89 -8.35 -3.74
C THR A 120 13.55 -9.06 -3.62
N ILE A 121 13.12 -9.35 -2.39
CA ILE A 121 11.83 -9.99 -2.16
C ILE A 121 10.71 -9.09 -2.64
N THR A 122 10.78 -7.79 -2.31
CA THR A 122 9.78 -6.84 -2.74
C THR A 122 9.67 -6.76 -4.26
N GLU A 123 10.81 -6.70 -4.93
CA GLU A 123 10.83 -6.64 -6.39
C GLU A 123 10.22 -7.89 -7.01
N SER A 124 10.56 -9.06 -6.48
CA SER A 124 10.01 -10.31 -6.98
C SER A 124 8.50 -10.35 -6.85
N TYR A 125 7.99 -9.90 -5.71
CA TYR A 125 6.55 -9.86 -5.49
C TYR A 125 5.87 -8.94 -6.51
N LEU A 126 6.40 -7.73 -6.68
CA LEU A 126 5.77 -6.78 -7.57
C LEU A 126 5.77 -7.25 -9.02
N LYS A 127 6.82 -7.95 -9.43
CA LYS A 127 6.88 -8.49 -10.79
C LYS A 127 5.85 -9.58 -11.03
N SER A 128 5.41 -10.25 -9.97
CA SER A 128 4.45 -11.34 -10.11
C SER A 128 3.02 -10.86 -10.26
N LEU A 129 2.75 -9.57 -10.06
CA LEU A 129 1.39 -9.04 -10.09
C LEU A 129 0.98 -8.64 -11.50
N PRO A 130 -0.35 -8.69 -11.78
CA PRO A 130 -0.86 -8.23 -13.07
C PRO A 130 -0.57 -6.75 -13.27
N LYS A 131 -0.29 -6.37 -14.50
CA LYS A 131 -0.02 -4.99 -14.84
C LYS A 131 -1.00 -4.47 -15.86
N SER A 132 -1.10 -3.16 -15.91
CA SER A 132 -1.89 -2.49 -16.91
C SER A 132 -1.33 -2.78 -18.29
N ASN A 133 -2.18 -3.06 -19.26
CA ASN A 133 -1.77 -3.38 -20.62
C ASN A 133 -1.81 -2.19 -21.53
N THR A 134 -1.58 -1.17 -21.10
CA THR A 134 -1.49 -0.06 -22.02
C THR A 134 -0.10 0.05 -22.57
N THR A 135 -0.36 -1.02 -22.90
CA THR A 135 0.51 -1.24 -23.00
C THR A 135 1.16 -0.99 -22.99
N SER A 136 1.03 -0.86 -22.83
CA SER A 136 1.67 -0.46 -22.41
C SER A 136 2.14 -0.45 -21.78
N TYR A 137 2.11 -0.47 -21.89
CA TYR A 137 2.54 -0.01 -20.96
C TYR A 137 3.39 -0.30 -20.69
N ASN A 138 3.54 0.01 -21.19
CA ASN A 138 4.47 0.26 -20.66
C ASN A 138 5.17 0.39 -20.41
N LYS A 139 5.16 0.39 -20.70
CA LYS A 139 5.91 0.90 -20.34
C LYS A 139 6.32 0.99 -19.78
N GLY A 140 5.77 0.66 -20.03
CA GLY A 140 6.44 1.20 -19.51
C GLY A 140 6.58 0.79 -19.13
N ILE A 141 6.45 0.41 -19.50
CA ILE A 141 6.97 0.43 -19.21
C ILE A 141 7.49 0.09 -19.21
N ASP A 142 7.35 -0.09 -19.25
CA ASP A 142 8.09 0.09 -19.23
C ASP A 142 8.43 0.22 -19.07
N GLN A 143 8.14 0.07 -19.22
CA GLN A 143 8.64 0.70 -19.11
C GLN A 143 8.74 1.11 -18.73
N LYS A 144 8.39 1.11 -18.82
CA LYS A 144 8.66 1.85 -18.65
C LYS A 144 9.08 1.86 -18.33
N LYS A 145 8.83 1.52 -18.45
CA LYS A 145 9.35 1.89 -18.50
C LYS A 145 9.63 1.90 -18.37
N GLU A 146 9.26 1.56 -18.40
CA GLU A 146 9.60 2.03 -18.44
C GLU A 146 9.49 2.24 -18.30
N ARG A 147 9.24 2.15 -18.61
CA ARG A 147 9.20 2.78 -18.61
C ARG A 147 9.30 3.00 -18.43
N LYS A 148 8.99 2.83 -18.38
CA LYS A 148 9.17 3.41 -18.52
C LYS A 148 9.29 3.49 -18.50
#